data_a8ebb43eeb429694c57d2e0018a6d0bc
#
_entry.id   a8ebb43eeb429694c57d2e0018a6d0bc
#
_cell.length_a   1.000
_cell.length_b   1.000
_cell.length_c   1.000
_cell.angle_alpha   90.00
_cell.angle_beta   90.00
_cell.angle_gamma   90.00
#
_symmetry.space_group_name_H-M   'P 1'
#
loop_
_entity.id
_entity.type
_entity.pdbx_description
1 polymer ?
#
loop_
_entity_poly.entity_id
_entity_poly.type
_entity_poly.pdbx_seq_one_letter_code
_entity_poly.pdbx_strand_id
1 'polypeptide(L)'
;LHTVQTHFAYLGYKRLNGFAKKKVLLPMPDDSLKDVGHYIDHELVANLESDTEDRLDRINNNKPLRLLLTVGGAGAQYPIFKSIVKHLLPYINENKVVLFINFGDHEKVLKKMCKDIKELESVMKIYDNKYENFMEDVNNDNFNKGIYALYNNEIFQAVYSTNVLMRICDLLITKPSELAYYPIPKLMIQRVGGHEAYGAIHASEYGDGTYECRTSKD
;
A
#
# COMPACT_ATOMS: atom_id res chain seq x y z
N LEU A 1 -3.21 -27.90 -7.33
CA LEU A 1 -3.58 -26.76 -8.15
C LEU A 1 -2.86 -25.51 -7.65
N HIS A 2 -2.17 -24.80 -8.56
CA HIS A 2 -1.54 -23.51 -8.29
C HIS A 2 -2.29 -22.42 -9.08
N THR A 3 -2.60 -21.33 -8.44
CA THR A 3 -3.21 -20.16 -9.08
C THR A 3 -2.24 -19.00 -9.08
N VAL A 4 -2.19 -18.25 -10.16
CA VAL A 4 -1.37 -17.04 -10.30
C VAL A 4 -2.21 -15.87 -10.75
N GLN A 5 -1.79 -14.67 -10.36
CA GLN A 5 -2.55 -13.45 -10.60
C GLN A 5 -2.22 -12.77 -11.93
N THR A 6 -1.13 -13.14 -12.58
CA THR A 6 -0.70 -12.50 -13.81
C THR A 6 -0.22 -13.52 -14.83
N HIS A 7 -0.45 -13.20 -16.09
CA HIS A 7 0.08 -14.01 -17.19
C HIS A 7 1.60 -14.09 -17.18
N PHE A 8 2.27 -13.05 -16.72
CA PHE A 8 3.73 -13.06 -16.53
C PHE A 8 4.18 -14.12 -15.52
N ALA A 9 3.49 -14.21 -14.37
CA ALA A 9 3.76 -15.26 -13.38
C ALA A 9 3.46 -16.65 -13.95
N TYR A 10 2.35 -16.80 -14.69
CA TYR A 10 2.01 -18.05 -15.37
C TYR A 10 3.13 -18.54 -16.28
N LEU A 11 3.63 -17.66 -17.17
CA LEU A 11 4.75 -18.00 -18.07
C LEU A 11 6.04 -18.30 -17.29
N GLY A 12 6.31 -17.58 -16.20
CA GLY A 12 7.43 -17.83 -15.31
C GLY A 12 7.40 -19.24 -14.72
N TYR A 13 6.26 -19.66 -14.19
CA TYR A 13 6.08 -21.01 -13.66
C TYR A 13 6.21 -22.09 -14.76
N LYS A 14 5.63 -21.88 -15.92
CA LYS A 14 5.75 -22.81 -17.06
C LYS A 14 7.19 -22.98 -17.54
N ARG A 15 8.03 -21.96 -17.41
CA ARG A 15 9.45 -21.97 -17.81
C ARG A 15 10.40 -22.35 -16.68
N LEU A 16 9.92 -22.63 -15.49
CA LEU A 16 10.76 -22.87 -14.30
C LEU A 16 11.80 -23.96 -14.54
N ASN A 17 11.45 -25.03 -15.24
CA ASN A 17 12.35 -26.13 -15.58
C ASN A 17 13.52 -25.68 -16.46
N GLY A 18 13.31 -24.69 -17.36
CA GLY A 18 14.34 -24.14 -18.23
C GLY A 18 15.35 -23.25 -17.47
N PHE A 19 14.98 -22.70 -16.34
CA PHE A 19 15.86 -21.86 -15.51
C PHE A 19 16.55 -22.65 -14.40
N ALA A 20 16.12 -23.87 -14.10
CA ALA A 20 16.73 -24.69 -13.07
C ALA A 20 18.09 -25.18 -13.51
N LYS A 21 19.16 -24.70 -12.87
CA LYS A 21 20.52 -25.18 -13.06
C LYS A 21 20.77 -26.60 -12.52
N LYS A 22 19.87 -27.08 -11.67
CA LYS A 22 19.89 -28.39 -11.04
C LYS A 22 18.68 -29.20 -11.48
N LYS A 23 18.86 -30.50 -11.44
CA LYS A 23 17.90 -31.52 -11.85
C LYS A 23 16.50 -31.25 -11.29
N VAL A 24 15.55 -30.90 -12.13
CA VAL A 24 14.13 -30.90 -11.80
C VAL A 24 13.63 -32.31 -12.03
N LEU A 25 13.04 -32.93 -11.01
CA LEU A 25 12.70 -34.35 -11.06
C LEU A 25 11.44 -34.60 -11.88
N LEU A 26 10.46 -33.70 -11.80
CA LEU A 26 9.19 -33.80 -12.52
C LEU A 26 8.75 -32.44 -13.04
N PRO A 27 8.28 -32.33 -14.29
CA PRO A 27 7.64 -31.12 -14.77
C PRO A 27 6.31 -30.91 -14.03
N MET A 28 5.90 -29.64 -13.88
CA MET A 28 4.58 -29.31 -13.37
C MET A 28 3.52 -29.79 -14.37
N PRO A 29 2.50 -30.56 -13.95
CA PRO A 29 1.39 -30.97 -14.82
C PRO A 29 0.71 -29.75 -15.46
N ASP A 30 0.28 -29.88 -16.72
CA ASP A 30 -0.25 -28.75 -17.49
C ASP A 30 -1.52 -28.14 -16.89
N ASP A 31 -2.34 -28.96 -16.28
CA ASP A 31 -3.61 -28.58 -15.64
C ASP A 31 -3.47 -28.08 -14.19
N SER A 32 -2.25 -28.20 -13.63
CA SER A 32 -1.99 -27.82 -12.23
C SER A 32 -1.81 -26.32 -12.01
N LEU A 33 -1.61 -25.54 -13.08
CA LEU A 33 -1.38 -24.11 -13.01
C LEU A 33 -2.50 -23.34 -13.73
N LYS A 34 -3.11 -22.40 -13.05
CA LYS A 34 -4.20 -21.55 -13.58
C LYS A 34 -3.84 -20.08 -13.44
N ASP A 35 -3.97 -19.32 -14.54
CA ASP A 35 -4.03 -17.86 -14.49
C ASP A 35 -5.48 -17.47 -14.18
N VAL A 36 -5.70 -16.82 -13.04
CA VAL A 36 -7.04 -16.50 -12.53
C VAL A 36 -7.29 -15.01 -12.38
N GLY A 37 -6.34 -14.18 -12.83
CA GLY A 37 -6.39 -12.73 -12.66
C GLY A 37 -6.06 -12.29 -11.23
N HIS A 38 -6.20 -10.98 -10.99
CA HIS A 38 -5.83 -10.39 -9.71
C HIS A 38 -6.83 -10.72 -8.58
N TYR A 39 -6.30 -11.03 -7.41
CA TYR A 39 -7.08 -11.18 -6.18
C TYR A 39 -7.23 -9.80 -5.55
N ILE A 40 -8.35 -9.17 -5.77
CA ILE A 40 -8.70 -7.88 -5.17
C ILE A 40 -9.89 -8.12 -4.26
N ASP A 41 -9.84 -7.60 -3.04
CA ASP A 41 -10.94 -7.72 -2.12
C ASP A 41 -12.23 -7.14 -2.71
N HIS A 42 -13.30 -7.92 -2.62
CA HIS A 42 -14.60 -7.56 -3.20
C HIS A 42 -15.09 -6.19 -2.75
N GLU A 43 -14.81 -5.82 -1.52
CA GLU A 43 -15.19 -4.54 -0.93
C GLU A 43 -14.65 -3.34 -1.73
N LEU A 44 -13.39 -3.41 -2.19
CA LEU A 44 -12.78 -2.34 -2.99
C LEU A 44 -13.35 -2.25 -4.40
N VAL A 45 -13.70 -3.40 -4.98
CA VAL A 45 -14.30 -3.44 -6.32
C VAL A 45 -15.77 -2.99 -6.27
N ALA A 46 -16.52 -3.46 -5.29
CA ALA A 46 -17.93 -3.15 -5.14
C ALA A 46 -18.21 -1.66 -4.83
N ASN A 47 -17.25 -0.96 -4.22
CA ASN A 47 -17.38 0.44 -3.84
C ASN A 47 -16.55 1.39 -4.73
N LEU A 48 -16.01 0.91 -5.85
CA LEU A 48 -15.12 1.69 -6.71
C LEU A 48 -15.70 3.02 -7.17
N GLU A 49 -16.96 3.03 -7.58
CA GLU A 49 -17.64 4.25 -8.06
C GLU A 49 -17.81 5.26 -6.92
N SER A 50 -18.41 4.85 -5.80
CA SER A 50 -18.62 5.73 -4.64
C SER A 50 -17.30 6.24 -4.05
N ASP A 51 -16.30 5.38 -3.90
CA ASP A 51 -14.99 5.78 -3.39
C ASP A 51 -14.28 6.79 -4.33
N THR A 52 -14.54 6.68 -5.64
CA THR A 52 -14.02 7.63 -6.64
C THR A 52 -14.77 8.96 -6.58
N GLU A 53 -16.08 8.95 -6.43
CA GLU A 53 -16.90 10.16 -6.26
C GLU A 53 -16.45 10.92 -5.00
N ASP A 54 -16.25 10.23 -3.88
CA ASP A 54 -15.76 10.81 -2.63
C ASP A 54 -14.38 11.48 -2.78
N ARG A 55 -13.46 10.86 -3.53
CA ARG A 55 -12.15 11.44 -3.86
C ARG A 55 -12.28 12.72 -4.68
N LEU A 56 -13.10 12.67 -5.73
CA LEU A 56 -13.35 13.84 -6.58
C LEU A 56 -14.02 14.97 -5.79
N ASP A 57 -14.96 14.65 -4.90
CA ASP A 57 -15.61 15.64 -4.04
C ASP A 57 -14.59 16.32 -3.11
N ARG A 58 -13.69 15.55 -2.48
CA ARG A 58 -12.62 16.12 -1.65
C ARG A 58 -11.72 17.07 -2.45
N ILE A 59 -11.30 16.67 -3.65
CA ILE A 59 -10.44 17.49 -4.52
C ILE A 59 -11.17 18.77 -4.96
N ASN A 60 -12.40 18.65 -5.42
CA ASN A 60 -13.20 19.78 -5.92
C ASN A 60 -13.52 20.80 -4.83
N ASN A 61 -13.65 20.34 -3.59
CA ASN A 61 -13.87 21.19 -2.42
C ASN A 61 -12.59 21.67 -1.73
N ASN A 62 -11.41 21.47 -2.36
CA ASN A 62 -10.11 21.85 -1.82
C ASN A 62 -9.85 21.32 -0.40
N LYS A 63 -10.38 20.13 -0.08
CA LYS A 63 -10.07 19.44 1.19
C LYS A 63 -8.63 18.93 1.16
N PRO A 64 -7.98 18.74 2.32
CA PRO A 64 -6.63 18.15 2.36
C PRO A 64 -6.59 16.80 1.66
N LEU A 65 -5.54 16.56 0.86
CA LEU A 65 -5.33 15.26 0.21
C LEU A 65 -5.01 14.19 1.25
N ARG A 66 -5.67 13.07 1.16
CA ARG A 66 -5.46 11.90 2.03
C ARG A 66 -4.48 10.94 1.36
N LEU A 67 -3.30 10.83 1.92
CA LEU A 67 -2.25 9.94 1.43
C LEU A 67 -2.13 8.73 2.34
N LEU A 68 -2.10 7.54 1.75
CA LEU A 68 -1.85 6.29 2.47
C LEU A 68 -0.42 5.81 2.22
N LEU A 69 0.38 5.67 3.27
CA LEU A 69 1.69 5.04 3.25
C LEU A 69 1.59 3.65 3.90
N THR A 70 1.89 2.59 3.14
CA THR A 70 1.90 1.23 3.68
C THR A 70 3.32 0.76 3.96
N VAL A 71 3.54 0.34 5.21
CA VAL A 71 4.81 -0.25 5.63
C VAL A 71 4.73 -1.76 5.41
N GLY A 72 5.20 -2.21 4.25
CA GLY A 72 5.23 -3.64 3.93
C GLY A 72 6.59 -4.29 4.15
N GLY A 73 6.63 -5.63 4.11
CA GLY A 73 7.84 -6.42 3.98
C GLY A 73 8.94 -6.14 5.01
N ALA A 74 8.72 -6.47 6.27
CA ALA A 74 9.70 -6.41 7.36
C ALA A 74 10.33 -5.01 7.61
N GLY A 75 9.70 -3.92 7.15
CA GLY A 75 10.21 -2.56 7.35
C GLY A 75 11.55 -2.26 6.64
N ALA A 76 11.91 -3.06 5.63
CA ALA A 76 13.21 -2.98 4.94
C ALA A 76 13.48 -1.60 4.30
N GLN A 77 12.43 -0.83 4.01
CA GLN A 77 12.50 0.47 3.35
C GLN A 77 12.36 1.65 4.32
N TYR A 78 12.61 1.44 5.60
CA TYR A 78 12.49 2.47 6.63
C TYR A 78 13.13 3.83 6.26
N PRO A 79 14.34 3.91 5.65
CA PRO A 79 14.92 5.20 5.25
C PRO A 79 14.04 5.96 4.25
N ILE A 80 13.39 5.26 3.33
CA ILE A 80 12.48 5.85 2.33
C ILE A 80 11.23 6.36 3.05
N PHE A 81 10.60 5.55 3.90
CA PHE A 81 9.43 5.95 4.69
C PHE A 81 9.71 7.19 5.55
N LYS A 82 10.86 7.20 6.24
CA LYS A 82 11.30 8.34 7.04
C LYS A 82 11.46 9.60 6.17
N SER A 83 12.04 9.46 4.99
CA SER A 83 12.22 10.57 4.05
C SER A 83 10.86 11.12 3.58
N ILE A 84 9.94 10.25 3.17
CA ILE A 84 8.60 10.64 2.73
C ILE A 84 7.88 11.41 3.84
N VAL A 85 7.83 10.86 5.05
CA VAL A 85 7.16 11.51 6.19
C VAL A 85 7.75 12.90 6.45
N LYS A 86 9.09 13.03 6.47
CA LYS A 86 9.75 14.32 6.67
C LYS A 86 9.44 15.34 5.58
N HIS A 87 9.37 14.92 4.33
CA HIS A 87 9.02 15.81 3.21
C HIS A 87 7.56 16.24 3.23
N LEU A 88 6.67 15.41 3.76
CA LEU A 88 5.24 15.74 3.87
C LEU A 88 4.90 16.61 5.08
N LEU A 89 5.73 16.66 6.13
CA LEU A 89 5.45 17.43 7.36
C LEU A 89 5.08 18.91 7.11
N PRO A 90 5.74 19.68 6.24
CA PRO A 90 5.34 21.03 5.95
C PRO A 90 3.90 21.13 5.40
N TYR A 91 3.54 20.25 4.48
CA TYR A 91 2.20 20.20 3.88
C TYR A 91 1.13 19.73 4.87
N ILE A 92 1.50 18.84 5.80
CA ILE A 92 0.62 18.39 6.89
C ILE A 92 0.36 19.56 7.86
N ASN A 93 1.39 20.31 8.23
CA ASN A 93 1.27 21.47 9.10
C ASN A 93 0.43 22.59 8.48
N GLU A 94 0.49 22.75 7.16
CA GLU A 94 -0.33 23.70 6.38
C GLU A 94 -1.75 23.16 6.10
N ASN A 95 -2.09 21.97 6.61
CA ASN A 95 -3.37 21.29 6.38
C ASN A 95 -3.69 21.05 4.90
N LYS A 96 -2.68 20.85 4.07
CA LYS A 96 -2.81 20.46 2.65
C LYS A 96 -2.88 18.96 2.46
N VAL A 97 -2.31 18.20 3.41
CA VAL A 97 -2.20 16.74 3.39
C VAL A 97 -2.59 16.17 4.74
N VAL A 98 -3.37 15.12 4.72
CA VAL A 98 -3.58 14.17 5.82
C VAL A 98 -2.86 12.89 5.45
N LEU A 99 -1.97 12.42 6.33
CA LEU A 99 -1.19 11.21 6.07
C LEU A 99 -1.66 10.05 6.95
N PHE A 100 -2.02 8.96 6.31
CA PHE A 100 -2.27 7.69 6.98
C PHE A 100 -1.05 6.79 6.83
N ILE A 101 -0.61 6.16 7.91
CA ILE A 101 0.51 5.21 7.88
C ILE A 101 0.03 3.89 8.47
N ASN A 102 -0.08 2.87 7.64
CA ASN A 102 -0.34 1.52 8.14
C ASN A 102 0.98 0.79 8.37
N PHE A 103 1.33 0.59 9.63
CA PHE A 103 2.52 -0.16 10.05
C PHE A 103 2.28 -1.67 10.08
N GLY A 104 1.04 -2.14 9.84
CA GLY A 104 0.71 -3.55 9.97
C GLY A 104 1.02 -4.05 11.39
N ASP A 105 1.81 -5.12 11.48
CA ASP A 105 2.32 -5.70 12.73
C ASP A 105 3.74 -5.25 13.10
N HIS A 106 4.26 -4.20 12.45
CA HIS A 106 5.65 -3.74 12.61
C HIS A 106 5.83 -2.68 13.72
N GLU A 107 5.54 -3.02 14.97
CA GLU A 107 5.67 -2.14 16.14
C GLU A 107 7.04 -1.46 16.25
N LYS A 108 8.12 -2.22 15.96
CA LYS A 108 9.50 -1.69 16.02
C LYS A 108 9.73 -0.55 15.03
N VAL A 109 9.09 -0.61 13.87
CA VAL A 109 9.20 0.44 12.84
C VAL A 109 8.46 1.69 13.29
N LEU A 110 7.25 1.55 13.84
CA LEU A 110 6.48 2.64 14.42
C LEU A 110 7.29 3.35 15.54
N LYS A 111 7.77 2.59 16.54
CA LYS A 111 8.56 3.14 17.65
C LYS A 111 9.83 3.84 17.17
N LYS A 112 10.50 3.27 16.16
CA LYS A 112 11.68 3.87 15.57
C LYS A 112 11.35 5.18 14.85
N MET A 113 10.24 5.26 14.14
CA MET A 113 9.81 6.46 13.42
C MET A 113 9.50 7.60 14.40
N CYS A 114 8.76 7.32 15.49
CA CYS A 114 8.50 8.29 16.55
C CYS A 114 9.79 8.80 17.22
N LYS A 115 10.77 7.92 17.43
CA LYS A 115 12.07 8.31 17.98
C LYS A 115 12.87 9.20 17.04
N ASP A 116 12.84 8.90 15.74
CA ASP A 116 13.68 9.53 14.72
C ASP A 116 13.12 10.86 14.19
N ILE A 117 11.81 11.10 14.37
CA ILE A 117 11.08 12.30 13.90
C ILE A 117 10.28 12.84 15.08
N LYS A 118 10.86 13.78 15.83
CA LYS A 118 10.26 14.32 17.06
C LYS A 118 8.97 15.11 16.81
N GLU A 119 8.87 15.73 15.66
CA GLU A 119 7.72 16.51 15.23
C GLU A 119 6.41 15.69 15.20
N LEU A 120 6.51 14.36 15.11
CA LEU A 120 5.35 13.46 15.10
C LEU A 120 4.55 13.53 16.42
N GLU A 121 5.18 13.82 17.55
CA GLU A 121 4.51 13.89 18.87
C GLU A 121 3.34 14.90 18.87
N SER A 122 3.44 15.96 18.06
CA SER A 122 2.44 17.03 18.04
C SER A 122 1.37 16.87 16.94
N VAL A 123 1.62 16.01 15.94
CA VAL A 123 0.76 15.94 14.74
C VAL A 123 0.22 14.55 14.45
N MET A 124 0.64 13.51 15.21
CA MET A 124 0.29 12.12 14.93
C MET A 124 -0.61 11.51 16.01
N LYS A 125 -1.77 11.00 15.59
CA LYS A 125 -2.64 10.13 16.39
C LYS A 125 -2.29 8.67 16.08
N ILE A 126 -2.07 7.85 17.11
CA ILE A 126 -1.70 6.44 16.97
C ILE A 126 -2.88 5.56 17.42
N TYR A 127 -3.29 4.63 16.57
CA TYR A 127 -4.20 3.53 16.88
C TYR A 127 -3.36 2.26 17.13
N ASP A 128 -2.88 2.12 18.37
CA ASP A 128 -2.08 0.98 18.83
C ASP A 128 -3.03 -0.09 19.35
N ASN A 129 -3.27 -1.15 18.56
CA ASN A 129 -4.25 -2.21 18.83
C ASN A 129 -5.65 -1.66 19.15
N LYS A 130 -6.04 -0.54 18.52
CA LYS A 130 -7.33 0.16 18.73
C LYS A 130 -8.13 0.18 17.45
N TYR A 131 -8.36 -1.00 16.90
CA TYR A 131 -9.07 -1.16 15.63
C TYR A 131 -10.50 -0.57 15.68
N GLU A 132 -11.24 -0.81 16.76
CA GLU A 132 -12.61 -0.31 16.93
C GLU A 132 -12.65 1.23 16.95
N ASN A 133 -11.71 1.87 17.67
CA ASN A 133 -11.61 3.34 17.68
C ASN A 133 -11.26 3.90 16.30
N PHE A 134 -10.42 3.19 15.54
CA PHE A 134 -10.13 3.56 14.16
C PHE A 134 -11.39 3.47 13.30
N MET A 135 -12.15 2.38 13.41
CA MET A 135 -13.40 2.21 12.64
C MET A 135 -14.49 3.23 13.05
N GLU A 136 -14.55 3.61 14.31
CA GLU A 136 -15.44 4.71 14.76
C GLU A 136 -15.06 6.03 14.09
N ASP A 137 -13.77 6.38 14.04
CA ASP A 137 -13.29 7.58 13.35
C ASP A 137 -13.51 7.51 11.84
N VAL A 138 -13.41 6.32 11.22
CA VAL A 138 -13.75 6.10 9.80
C VAL A 138 -15.22 6.41 9.55
N ASN A 139 -16.11 5.85 10.34
CA ASN A 139 -17.56 6.02 10.19
C ASN A 139 -18.02 7.47 10.40
N ASN A 140 -17.30 8.24 11.20
CA ASN A 140 -17.59 9.65 11.50
C ASN A 140 -16.76 10.63 10.66
N ASP A 141 -15.94 10.16 9.75
CA ASP A 141 -14.99 10.95 8.94
C ASP A 141 -14.13 11.92 9.76
N ASN A 142 -13.61 11.44 10.91
CA ASN A 142 -12.85 12.24 11.87
C ASN A 142 -11.36 12.45 11.47
N PHE A 143 -11.09 12.63 10.18
CA PHE A 143 -9.72 12.74 9.63
C PHE A 143 -9.48 14.10 8.97
N ASN A 144 -9.45 15.17 9.79
CA ASN A 144 -9.41 16.53 9.26
C ASN A 144 -7.99 17.09 9.08
N LYS A 145 -6.99 16.62 9.86
CA LYS A 145 -5.61 17.11 9.81
C LYS A 145 -4.65 16.16 10.49
N GLY A 146 -3.36 16.25 10.13
CA GLY A 146 -2.28 15.55 10.82
C GLY A 146 -1.95 14.19 10.21
N ILE A 147 -1.42 13.32 11.06
CA ILE A 147 -1.01 11.96 10.71
C ILE A 147 -1.81 10.96 11.55
N TYR A 148 -2.26 9.90 10.93
CA TYR A 148 -2.96 8.79 11.57
C TYR A 148 -2.17 7.51 11.35
N ALA A 149 -1.60 6.97 12.42
CA ALA A 149 -0.76 5.78 12.39
C ALA A 149 -1.50 4.57 12.95
N LEU A 150 -1.52 3.48 12.21
CA LEU A 150 -2.16 2.22 12.59
C LEU A 150 -1.10 1.15 12.82
N TYR A 151 -1.23 0.46 13.95
CA TYR A 151 -0.49 -0.73 14.29
C TYR A 151 -1.43 -1.73 14.97
N ASN A 152 -1.44 -2.98 14.51
CA ASN A 152 -2.25 -4.05 15.09
C ASN A 152 -1.44 -5.34 15.18
N ASN A 153 -1.43 -5.98 16.35
CA ASN A 153 -0.85 -7.31 16.55
C ASN A 153 -1.63 -8.40 15.82
N GLU A 154 -2.94 -8.18 15.68
CA GLU A 154 -3.84 -9.10 15.03
C GLU A 154 -3.72 -8.90 13.51
N ILE A 155 -3.26 -9.96 12.81
CA ILE A 155 -2.90 -9.86 11.39
C ILE A 155 -4.10 -9.53 10.48
N PHE A 156 -5.29 -10.03 10.79
CA PHE A 156 -6.48 -9.75 9.98
C PHE A 156 -6.89 -8.29 10.11
N GLN A 157 -6.82 -7.71 11.31
CA GLN A 157 -7.07 -6.28 11.53
C GLN A 157 -6.02 -5.42 10.82
N ALA A 158 -4.74 -5.83 10.89
CA ALA A 158 -3.65 -5.13 10.21
C ALA A 158 -3.85 -5.09 8.68
N VAL A 159 -4.23 -6.22 8.09
CA VAL A 159 -4.50 -6.34 6.65
C VAL A 159 -5.79 -5.60 6.28
N TYR A 160 -6.88 -5.83 6.99
CA TYR A 160 -8.18 -5.21 6.69
C TYR A 160 -8.15 -3.69 6.83
N SER A 161 -7.35 -3.15 7.77
CA SER A 161 -7.10 -1.72 7.87
C SER A 161 -6.55 -1.12 6.58
N THR A 162 -5.75 -1.87 5.81
CA THR A 162 -5.26 -1.40 4.50
C THR A 162 -6.41 -1.23 3.51
N ASN A 163 -7.36 -2.16 3.47
CA ASN A 163 -8.53 -2.09 2.60
C ASN A 163 -9.39 -0.86 2.94
N VAL A 164 -9.70 -0.69 4.22
CA VAL A 164 -10.46 0.48 4.71
C VAL A 164 -9.77 1.78 4.33
N LEU A 165 -8.46 1.87 4.57
CA LEU A 165 -7.67 3.07 4.26
C LEU A 165 -7.61 3.34 2.75
N MET A 166 -7.52 2.31 1.89
CA MET A 166 -7.56 2.51 0.44
C MET A 166 -8.88 3.10 -0.05
N ARG A 167 -9.99 2.83 0.65
CA ARG A 167 -11.28 3.41 0.31
C ARG A 167 -11.39 4.89 0.67
N ILE A 168 -10.84 5.31 1.79
CA ILE A 168 -10.96 6.68 2.31
C ILE A 168 -9.80 7.60 1.91
N CYS A 169 -8.75 7.08 1.29
CA CYS A 169 -7.59 7.85 0.83
C CYS A 169 -7.65 8.17 -0.67
N ASP A 170 -6.95 9.22 -1.06
CA ASP A 170 -6.91 9.70 -2.44
C ASP A 170 -5.76 9.08 -3.23
N LEU A 171 -4.67 8.73 -2.55
CA LEU A 171 -3.48 8.15 -3.18
C LEU A 171 -2.76 7.19 -2.24
N LEU A 172 -2.32 6.06 -2.79
CA LEU A 172 -1.52 5.05 -2.12
C LEU A 172 -0.04 5.22 -2.43
N ILE A 173 0.80 5.30 -1.40
CA ILE A 173 2.27 5.27 -1.52
C ILE A 173 2.74 3.88 -1.07
N THR A 174 3.21 3.07 -2.00
CA THR A 174 3.58 1.68 -1.74
C THR A 174 4.69 1.19 -2.65
N LYS A 175 5.35 0.10 -2.28
CA LYS A 175 6.20 -0.63 -3.20
C LYS A 175 5.36 -1.39 -4.24
N PRO A 176 5.90 -1.73 -5.41
CA PRO A 176 5.15 -2.44 -6.45
C PRO A 176 4.98 -3.94 -6.14
N SER A 177 4.17 -4.22 -5.12
CA SER A 177 3.78 -5.58 -4.69
C SER A 177 2.34 -5.90 -5.11
N GLU A 178 1.66 -6.73 -4.34
CA GLU A 178 0.24 -7.07 -4.54
C GLU A 178 -0.69 -5.86 -4.57
N LEU A 179 -0.37 -4.80 -3.81
CA LEU A 179 -1.16 -3.57 -3.79
C LEU A 179 -1.07 -2.76 -5.09
N ALA A 180 -0.13 -3.08 -5.99
CA ALA A 180 -0.05 -2.46 -7.31
C ALA A 180 -1.29 -2.70 -8.17
N TYR A 181 -2.08 -3.71 -7.85
CA TYR A 181 -3.27 -4.11 -8.62
C TYR A 181 -4.58 -3.58 -8.05
N TYR A 182 -4.54 -2.92 -6.89
CA TYR A 182 -5.75 -2.37 -6.24
C TYR A 182 -6.22 -1.08 -6.92
N PRO A 183 -7.53 -0.80 -6.97
CA PRO A 183 -8.10 0.30 -7.73
C PRO A 183 -8.03 1.64 -6.96
N ILE A 184 -6.84 2.13 -6.73
CA ILE A 184 -6.55 3.44 -6.13
C ILE A 184 -5.37 4.06 -6.86
N PRO A 185 -5.32 5.38 -7.12
CA PRO A 185 -4.13 6.04 -7.66
C PRO A 185 -2.90 5.76 -6.81
N LYS A 186 -1.76 5.46 -7.44
CA LYS A 186 -0.56 4.97 -6.74
C LYS A 186 0.70 5.74 -7.09
N LEU A 187 1.49 6.05 -6.06
CA LEU A 187 2.90 6.40 -6.20
C LEU A 187 3.73 5.18 -5.80
N MET A 188 4.44 4.62 -6.77
CA MET A 188 5.28 3.45 -6.56
C MET A 188 6.66 3.86 -6.07
N ILE A 189 7.01 3.47 -4.85
CA ILE A 189 8.37 3.63 -4.33
C ILE A 189 9.26 2.46 -4.77
N GLN A 190 10.55 2.55 -4.50
CA GLN A 190 11.53 1.54 -4.84
C GLN A 190 11.10 0.14 -4.39
N ARG A 191 11.20 -0.83 -5.29
CA ARG A 191 10.98 -2.26 -4.99
C ARG A 191 12.05 -2.84 -4.06
N VAL A 192 11.71 -3.92 -3.38
CA VAL A 192 12.66 -4.72 -2.58
C VAL A 192 13.22 -5.87 -3.40
N GLY A 193 12.37 -6.58 -4.13
CA GLY A 193 12.74 -7.74 -4.92
C GLY A 193 12.58 -7.54 -6.43
N GLY A 194 13.40 -8.23 -7.22
CA GLY A 194 13.33 -8.17 -8.70
C GLY A 194 11.98 -8.60 -9.28
N HIS A 195 11.27 -9.49 -8.59
CA HIS A 195 9.94 -9.97 -8.99
C HIS A 195 8.85 -8.89 -8.90
N GLU A 196 9.06 -7.84 -8.12
CA GLU A 196 8.11 -6.74 -7.96
C GLU A 196 8.15 -5.72 -9.12
N ALA A 197 9.16 -5.79 -10.01
CA ALA A 197 9.33 -4.82 -11.11
C ALA A 197 8.10 -4.70 -11.99
N TYR A 198 7.43 -5.82 -12.25
CA TYR A 198 6.26 -5.87 -13.11
C TYR A 198 5.06 -5.09 -12.55
N GLY A 199 4.92 -5.04 -11.23
CA GLY A 199 3.80 -4.32 -10.58
C GLY A 199 3.78 -2.83 -10.92
N ALA A 200 4.94 -2.15 -10.90
CA ALA A 200 5.02 -0.73 -11.26
C ALA A 200 4.79 -0.49 -12.76
N ILE A 201 5.34 -1.36 -13.61
CA ILE A 201 5.10 -1.29 -15.07
C ILE A 201 3.60 -1.45 -15.35
N HIS A 202 2.98 -2.45 -14.75
CA HIS A 202 1.56 -2.72 -14.92
C HIS A 202 0.69 -1.53 -14.48
N ALA A 203 0.91 -0.98 -13.30
CA ALA A 203 0.17 0.18 -12.82
C ALA A 203 0.35 1.41 -13.73
N SER A 204 1.54 1.64 -14.28
CA SER A 204 1.79 2.74 -15.20
C SER A 204 1.12 2.54 -16.56
N GLU A 205 1.03 1.30 -17.06
CA GLU A 205 0.33 0.98 -18.30
C GLU A 205 -1.19 1.19 -18.17
N TYR A 206 -1.75 0.89 -17.02
CA TYR A 206 -3.18 1.15 -16.73
C TYR A 206 -3.46 2.63 -16.39
N GLY A 207 -2.42 3.43 -16.15
CA GLY A 207 -2.56 4.86 -15.88
C GLY A 207 -3.01 5.20 -14.46
N ASP A 208 -3.01 4.23 -13.54
CA ASP A 208 -3.39 4.41 -12.13
C ASP A 208 -2.19 4.43 -11.17
N GLY A 209 -0.96 4.32 -11.68
CA GLY A 209 0.26 4.37 -10.91
C GLY A 209 1.44 5.00 -11.65
N THR A 210 2.45 5.42 -10.89
CA THR A 210 3.70 5.92 -11.43
C THR A 210 4.65 4.78 -11.81
N TYR A 211 5.69 5.09 -12.58
CA TYR A 211 6.89 4.26 -12.58
C TYR A 211 7.49 4.22 -11.18
N GLU A 212 8.40 3.25 -10.96
CA GLU A 212 9.09 3.09 -9.70
C GLU A 212 9.99 4.29 -9.40
N CYS A 213 9.63 5.08 -8.39
CA CYS A 213 10.43 6.17 -7.85
C CYS A 213 11.52 5.61 -6.94
N ARG A 214 12.78 5.72 -7.33
CA ARG A 214 13.93 5.12 -6.62
C ARG A 214 14.66 6.10 -5.75
N THR A 215 14.48 7.37 -6.00
CA THR A 215 15.12 8.47 -5.28
C THR A 215 14.10 9.54 -4.90
N SER A 216 14.48 10.45 -4.01
CA SER A 216 13.64 11.61 -3.66
C SER A 216 13.54 12.67 -4.77
N LYS A 217 14.16 12.44 -5.92
CA LYS A 217 14.12 13.34 -7.08
C LYS A 217 13.17 12.83 -8.17
N ASP A 218 12.80 11.55 -8.12
CA ASP A 218 11.83 10.92 -9.01
C ASP A 218 10.41 11.34 -8.60
#